data_938665f31fe9efe6abe8b4e7cbe79909
#
_entry.id   938665f31fe9efe6abe8b4e7cbe79909
#
_cell.length_a   1.000
_cell.length_b   1.000
_cell.length_c   1.000
_cell.angle_alpha   90.00
_cell.angle_beta   90.00
_cell.angle_gamma   90.00
#
_symmetry.space_group_name_H-M   'P 1'
#
loop_
_entity.id
_entity.type
_entity.pdbx_description
1 polymer ?
#
loop_
_entity_poly.entity_id
_entity_poly.type
_entity_poly.pdbx_seq_one_letter_code
_entity_poly.pdbx_strand_id
1 'polypeptide(L)'
;MTKKSVQLEKLVIMTVTIISMLMSGCEDRFDSRRENPVGEGEPVEVTLRIGLAEREDGYSLSAAPSTKADMSGEEAAFGLDLVPSARTKAGTVTSLQPDSLYNLEIRQYDSDGVYKGGSGTVADRTELGAPVTATFQTLEHCQLVLVAWGKGNTKRLGTGTLSAAQDVTLDASIIKDLKPEVQADMNKMPYVLHLKDVNVTSDGRIYSAEGEALDVRLRLKRLATRLTFNWTYNVTISGATYSLKQILLHSIPTNYKVVAAPDKTDKTYPSLLDQFTTIQVPADQITSGSYSCWIPANVRGSNPNATSQAYRIKSNAPTGSSYIRFISVMNGEGNENKKLDYRLYLGGKETTDFNLYGNTDYSYMATFTHTQLPVNDLRVTIVDPVSASVDNRNFVPTANCFMVAPGGAFCFDPFAYQQNGQTITNGTLKGWSDSEGGIAYVKLLWQTKEDGDVGDPVMGTANSADDHTNIVDIKRNDNTAVSKDSPLTDRNQGRIYCRVAPNTLGGNGVIAAYNVNDEVIWSWHIWVTDYNPEPKGDASVWEPTKRKLKYTYNAQSGNQLPMMDRTLGAMAGYIDTIPASDLDKSRTNGLQYQWGRKDPFTSSYSAEPITKIADIR
;
A
#
# COMPACT_ATOMS: atom_id res chain seq x y z
N MET A 1 -28.96 -60.10 14.90
CA MET A 1 -27.49 -60.18 15.05
C MET A 1 -27.11 -61.62 15.44
N THR A 2 -26.44 -62.30 14.55
CA THR A 2 -26.18 -63.74 14.66
C THR A 2 -24.96 -64.02 15.58
N LYS A 3 -25.01 -65.14 16.31
CA LYS A 3 -23.95 -65.63 17.24
C LYS A 3 -22.50 -65.52 16.67
N LYS A 4 -22.30 -65.41 15.39
CA LYS A 4 -20.98 -65.22 14.73
C LYS A 4 -20.38 -63.83 14.89
N SER A 5 -21.19 -62.80 15.01
CA SER A 5 -20.71 -61.41 15.18
C SER A 5 -20.11 -61.17 16.56
N VAL A 6 -20.71 -61.77 17.59
CA VAL A 6 -20.24 -61.63 18.99
C VAL A 6 -18.95 -62.41 19.25
N GLN A 7 -18.71 -63.50 18.52
CA GLN A 7 -17.42 -64.21 18.61
C GLN A 7 -16.28 -63.48 17.90
N LEU A 8 -16.57 -62.77 16.84
CA LEU A 8 -15.56 -61.98 16.10
C LEU A 8 -15.10 -60.77 16.92
N GLU A 9 -16.04 -60.06 17.58
CA GLU A 9 -15.71 -58.93 18.47
C GLU A 9 -14.87 -59.36 19.68
N LYS A 10 -15.20 -60.51 20.29
CA LYS A 10 -14.41 -61.07 21.41
C LYS A 10 -13.02 -61.51 20.96
N LEU A 11 -12.85 -62.00 19.75
CA LEU A 11 -11.57 -62.38 19.19
C LEU A 11 -10.69 -61.17 18.88
N VAL A 12 -11.27 -60.09 18.33
CA VAL A 12 -10.56 -58.82 18.03
C VAL A 12 -10.12 -58.13 19.32
N ILE A 13 -10.98 -58.08 20.35
CA ILE A 13 -10.64 -57.49 21.64
C ILE A 13 -9.53 -58.30 22.35
N MET A 14 -9.55 -59.62 22.26
CA MET A 14 -8.51 -60.46 22.86
C MET A 14 -7.18 -60.37 22.09
N THR A 15 -7.19 -60.15 20.78
CA THR A 15 -5.98 -59.97 19.97
C THR A 15 -5.35 -58.60 20.21
N VAL A 16 -6.15 -57.54 20.37
CA VAL A 16 -5.67 -56.21 20.72
C VAL A 16 -5.07 -56.16 22.13
N THR A 17 -5.67 -56.87 23.09
CA THR A 17 -5.14 -56.92 24.45
C THR A 17 -3.83 -57.73 24.54
N ILE A 18 -3.67 -58.79 23.72
CA ILE A 18 -2.43 -59.59 23.67
C ILE A 18 -1.32 -58.81 22.95
N ILE A 19 -1.65 -58.01 21.92
CA ILE A 19 -0.68 -57.13 21.23
C ILE A 19 -0.22 -56.01 22.16
N SER A 20 -1.11 -55.44 22.99
CA SER A 20 -0.73 -54.42 23.97
C SER A 20 0.10 -54.97 25.14
N MET A 21 -0.04 -56.22 25.49
CA MET A 21 0.80 -56.89 26.53
C MET A 21 2.14 -57.38 25.98
N LEU A 22 2.28 -57.53 24.65
CA LEU A 22 3.56 -57.92 24.04
C LEU A 22 4.44 -56.71 23.67
N MET A 23 3.89 -55.50 23.74
CA MET A 23 4.65 -54.26 23.51
C MET A 23 5.19 -53.63 24.81
N SER A 24 4.85 -54.14 25.98
CA SER A 24 5.34 -53.66 27.27
C SER A 24 6.54 -54.46 27.83
N GLY A 25 7.24 -55.19 26.99
CA GLY A 25 8.35 -56.04 27.40
C GLY A 25 9.58 -55.97 26.53
N CYS A 26 10.01 -54.75 26.12
CA CYS A 26 11.38 -54.50 25.70
C CYS A 26 11.88 -53.26 26.43
N GLU A 27 12.33 -53.46 27.65
CA GLU A 27 13.30 -52.54 28.24
C GLU A 27 14.62 -52.79 27.51
N ASP A 28 14.87 -52.03 26.46
CA ASP A 28 16.21 -51.87 25.93
C ASP A 28 17.02 -51.03 26.92
N ARG A 29 17.88 -51.70 27.62
CA ARG A 29 19.03 -51.11 28.27
C ARG A 29 19.94 -50.49 27.20
N PHE A 30 19.70 -49.26 26.81
CA PHE A 30 20.69 -48.34 26.27
C PHE A 30 20.09 -46.92 26.33
N ASP A 31 20.38 -46.21 27.31
CA ASP A 31 21.06 -44.93 27.38
C ASP A 31 20.89 -44.33 28.78
N SER A 32 21.92 -44.46 29.58
CA SER A 32 22.01 -43.66 30.80
C SER A 32 22.40 -42.22 30.44
N ARG A 33 21.60 -41.56 29.65
CA ARG A 33 21.48 -40.12 29.74
C ARG A 33 20.59 -39.84 30.93
N ARG A 34 21.17 -39.32 31.95
CA ARG A 34 20.46 -38.79 33.10
C ARG A 34 19.45 -37.78 32.55
N GLU A 35 18.21 -38.20 32.42
CA GLU A 35 17.07 -37.30 32.50
C GLU A 35 17.09 -36.76 33.93
N ASN A 36 17.81 -35.67 34.14
CA ASN A 36 17.45 -34.81 35.25
C ASN A 36 16.06 -34.28 34.90
N PRO A 37 15.03 -34.52 35.69
CA PRO A 37 13.75 -33.87 35.47
C PRO A 37 14.03 -32.39 35.48
N VAL A 38 13.87 -31.74 34.33
CA VAL A 38 13.92 -30.30 34.22
C VAL A 38 12.84 -29.80 35.16
N GLY A 39 13.23 -29.14 36.26
CA GLY A 39 12.23 -28.49 37.12
C GLY A 39 11.60 -27.40 36.29
N GLU A 40 10.44 -27.69 35.73
CA GLU A 40 9.70 -26.75 34.91
C GLU A 40 9.47 -25.45 35.67
N GLY A 41 9.92 -24.31 35.13
CA GLY A 41 9.75 -23.00 35.75
C GLY A 41 10.89 -22.54 36.67
N GLU A 42 11.98 -23.28 36.82
CA GLU A 42 13.15 -22.82 37.56
C GLU A 42 13.93 -21.79 36.77
N PRO A 43 14.37 -20.68 37.41
CA PRO A 43 15.16 -19.66 36.72
C PRO A 43 16.57 -20.18 36.40
N VAL A 44 17.02 -19.93 35.16
CA VAL A 44 18.36 -20.29 34.69
C VAL A 44 19.00 -19.11 33.95
N GLU A 45 20.30 -18.91 34.18
CA GLU A 45 21.06 -17.94 33.44
C GLU A 45 21.61 -18.55 32.15
N VAL A 46 21.33 -17.87 31.04
CA VAL A 46 21.79 -18.25 29.70
C VAL A 46 22.68 -17.16 29.14
N THR A 47 23.88 -17.53 28.73
CA THR A 47 24.79 -16.59 28.05
C THR A 47 24.59 -16.68 26.53
N LEU A 48 24.15 -15.58 25.94
CA LEU A 48 23.89 -15.43 24.51
C LEU A 48 24.97 -14.61 23.84
N ARG A 49 25.25 -14.89 22.57
CA ARG A 49 26.04 -14.02 21.69
C ARG A 49 25.15 -13.54 20.56
N ILE A 50 24.84 -12.22 20.56
CA ILE A 50 23.84 -11.67 19.65
C ILE A 50 24.55 -10.93 18.52
N GLY A 51 24.26 -11.33 17.30
CA GLY A 51 24.79 -10.73 16.08
C GLY A 51 23.67 -10.33 15.13
N LEU A 52 24.03 -10.00 13.91
CA LEU A 52 23.09 -9.64 12.85
C LEU A 52 23.03 -10.75 11.80
N ALA A 53 21.84 -11.02 11.30
CA ALA A 53 21.64 -11.88 10.14
C ALA A 53 22.25 -11.22 8.90
N GLU A 54 22.77 -12.03 8.00
CA GLU A 54 23.18 -11.54 6.68
C GLU A 54 21.96 -10.94 5.96
N ARG A 55 22.21 -9.86 5.24
CA ARG A 55 21.18 -9.24 4.41
C ARG A 55 20.91 -10.14 3.21
N GLU A 56 19.63 -10.29 2.91
CA GLU A 56 19.20 -11.00 1.72
C GLU A 56 19.26 -10.04 0.51
N ASP A 57 19.59 -10.57 -0.66
CA ASP A 57 19.51 -9.84 -1.93
C ASP A 57 18.20 -10.22 -2.59
N GLY A 58 17.34 -9.21 -2.86
CA GLY A 58 16.05 -9.43 -3.51
C GLY A 58 16.15 -10.15 -4.85
N TYR A 59 17.27 -9.99 -5.56
CA TYR A 59 17.54 -10.74 -6.79
C TYR A 59 17.74 -12.23 -6.56
N SER A 60 18.33 -12.61 -5.42
CA SER A 60 18.65 -14.00 -5.07
C SER A 60 17.48 -14.76 -4.45
N LEU A 61 16.38 -14.08 -4.11
CA LEU A 61 15.21 -14.68 -3.47
C LEU A 61 14.38 -15.58 -4.40
N SER A 62 14.61 -15.54 -5.70
CA SER A 62 13.93 -16.41 -6.67
C SER A 62 14.61 -17.77 -6.79
N ALA A 63 13.86 -18.83 -6.55
CA ALA A 63 14.37 -20.19 -6.43
C ALA A 63 14.59 -20.95 -7.76
N ALA A 64 14.48 -20.34 -8.93
CA ALA A 64 14.73 -21.01 -10.21
C ALA A 64 15.37 -20.06 -11.22
N PRO A 65 16.32 -20.54 -12.06
CA PRO A 65 16.75 -19.76 -13.20
C PRO A 65 15.55 -19.61 -14.14
N SER A 66 15.01 -18.40 -14.23
CA SER A 66 14.07 -18.11 -15.31
C SER A 66 14.84 -18.32 -16.61
N THR A 67 14.45 -19.30 -17.39
CA THR A 67 14.75 -19.28 -18.82
C THR A 67 14.30 -17.91 -19.32
N LYS A 68 15.22 -17.15 -19.91
CA LYS A 68 14.87 -15.94 -20.66
C LYS A 68 13.69 -16.29 -21.54
N ALA A 69 12.50 -15.80 -21.18
CA ALA A 69 11.41 -15.82 -22.11
C ALA A 69 11.85 -14.92 -23.27
N ASP A 70 12.11 -15.52 -24.40
CA ASP A 70 12.38 -14.82 -25.64
C ASP A 70 11.23 -13.86 -25.88
N MET A 71 11.47 -12.58 -25.65
CA MET A 71 10.64 -11.50 -26.15
C MET A 71 10.93 -11.38 -27.66
N SER A 72 10.33 -12.30 -28.43
CA SER A 72 10.30 -12.18 -29.87
C SER A 72 9.31 -11.10 -30.27
N GLY A 73 9.81 -9.96 -30.71
CA GLY A 73 9.06 -8.95 -31.42
C GLY A 73 8.72 -7.69 -30.62
N GLU A 74 9.47 -6.64 -30.87
CA GLU A 74 9.51 -5.30 -30.32
C GLU A 74 10.22 -5.26 -28.95
N GLU A 75 11.45 -4.73 -28.96
CA GLU A 75 12.19 -4.37 -27.74
C GLU A 75 11.27 -3.53 -26.85
N ALA A 76 11.06 -3.97 -25.61
CA ALA A 76 10.27 -3.21 -24.67
C ALA A 76 10.88 -1.81 -24.55
N ALA A 77 10.13 -0.80 -24.95
CA ALA A 77 10.58 0.58 -25.00
C ALA A 77 11.02 1.14 -23.63
N PHE A 78 10.69 0.44 -22.55
CA PHE A 78 11.12 0.74 -21.19
C PHE A 78 10.90 -0.47 -20.28
N GLY A 79 11.63 -0.51 -19.17
CA GLY A 79 11.52 -1.57 -18.17
C GLY A 79 12.04 -1.16 -16.81
N LEU A 80 11.65 -1.94 -15.79
CA LEU A 80 12.23 -1.91 -14.46
C LEU A 80 12.78 -3.30 -14.17
N ASP A 81 14.09 -3.42 -14.23
CA ASP A 81 14.78 -4.68 -13.99
C ASP A 81 15.30 -4.72 -12.55
N LEU A 82 15.01 -5.79 -11.83
CA LEU A 82 15.67 -6.09 -10.58
C LEU A 82 17.05 -6.65 -10.92
N VAL A 83 18.08 -5.98 -10.45
CA VAL A 83 19.48 -6.36 -10.69
C VAL A 83 20.12 -6.80 -9.36
N PRO A 84 21.18 -7.62 -9.37
CA PRO A 84 21.89 -7.98 -8.15
C PRO A 84 22.33 -6.72 -7.40
N SER A 85 22.07 -6.68 -6.09
CA SER A 85 22.62 -5.63 -5.23
C SER A 85 24.14 -5.74 -5.30
N ALA A 86 24.80 -4.64 -5.68
CA ALA A 86 26.26 -4.65 -5.84
C ALA A 86 26.92 -5.01 -4.49
N ARG A 87 27.33 -6.25 -4.35
CA ARG A 87 28.22 -6.70 -3.27
C ARG A 87 29.63 -6.31 -3.70
N THR A 88 30.06 -5.12 -3.32
CA THR A 88 31.39 -4.68 -3.75
C THR A 88 32.50 -5.24 -2.91
N LYS A 89 33.43 -5.85 -3.58
CA LYS A 89 34.81 -6.11 -3.14
C LYS A 89 35.67 -4.86 -3.28
N ALA A 90 35.27 -3.69 -3.20
CA ALA A 90 35.95 -2.40 -3.10
C ALA A 90 35.19 -1.31 -3.91
N GLY A 91 34.70 -0.31 -3.24
CA GLY A 91 34.39 0.98 -3.86
C GLY A 91 32.94 1.44 -3.96
N THR A 92 31.95 0.66 -3.53
CA THR A 92 30.57 1.15 -3.42
C THR A 92 30.09 1.14 -1.97
N VAL A 93 29.24 2.08 -1.63
CA VAL A 93 28.73 2.31 -0.27
C VAL A 93 27.98 1.06 0.21
N THR A 94 28.71 0.14 0.82
CA THR A 94 28.12 -0.91 1.62
C THR A 94 27.41 -0.22 2.74
N SER A 95 26.09 -0.45 2.91
CA SER A 95 25.40 0.09 4.07
C SER A 95 26.15 -0.39 5.31
N LEU A 96 26.56 0.54 6.13
CA LEU A 96 27.26 0.26 7.37
C LEU A 96 26.37 -0.65 8.24
N GLN A 97 26.98 -1.51 9.03
CA GLN A 97 26.31 -2.19 10.12
C GLN A 97 26.32 -1.26 11.34
N PRO A 98 25.37 -1.37 12.27
CA PRO A 98 25.48 -0.66 13.53
C PRO A 98 26.75 -1.09 14.27
N ASP A 99 27.34 -0.19 15.00
CA ASP A 99 28.53 -0.51 15.84
C ASP A 99 28.15 -1.38 17.05
N SER A 100 26.91 -1.26 17.49
CA SER A 100 26.34 -1.97 18.61
C SER A 100 24.83 -2.14 18.42
N LEU A 101 24.24 -3.08 19.13
CA LEU A 101 22.79 -3.17 19.31
C LEU A 101 22.37 -2.21 20.42
N TYR A 102 21.34 -1.42 20.18
CA TYR A 102 20.84 -0.45 21.13
C TYR A 102 19.46 -0.83 21.66
N ASN A 103 19.26 -0.61 22.96
CA ASN A 103 18.00 -0.89 23.65
C ASN A 103 17.56 -2.34 23.44
N LEU A 104 18.45 -3.29 23.73
CA LEU A 104 18.17 -4.72 23.59
C LEU A 104 17.14 -5.16 24.63
N GLU A 105 16.06 -5.78 24.17
CA GLU A 105 15.02 -6.39 24.99
C GLU A 105 14.90 -7.87 24.65
N ILE A 106 14.78 -8.72 25.69
CA ILE A 106 14.62 -10.18 25.55
C ILE A 106 13.38 -10.58 26.34
N ARG A 107 12.50 -11.38 25.70
CA ARG A 107 11.25 -11.89 26.30
C ARG A 107 11.12 -13.38 26.06
N GLN A 108 10.61 -14.09 27.06
CA GLN A 108 10.27 -15.49 26.99
C GLN A 108 8.76 -15.68 27.16
N TYR A 109 8.18 -16.51 26.33
CA TYR A 109 6.78 -16.92 26.37
C TYR A 109 6.71 -18.43 26.32
N ASP A 110 5.69 -19.03 26.95
CA ASP A 110 5.41 -20.46 26.75
C ASP A 110 4.79 -20.73 25.36
N SER A 111 4.44 -21.99 25.11
CA SER A 111 3.79 -22.41 23.87
C SER A 111 2.45 -21.71 23.61
N ASP A 112 1.73 -21.35 24.67
CA ASP A 112 0.44 -20.66 24.61
C ASP A 112 0.59 -19.12 24.49
N GLY A 113 1.83 -18.62 24.49
CA GLY A 113 2.13 -17.20 24.40
C GLY A 113 1.98 -16.43 25.71
N VAL A 114 1.95 -17.11 26.85
CA VAL A 114 1.93 -16.46 28.16
C VAL A 114 3.35 -16.04 28.53
N TYR A 115 3.51 -14.79 28.96
CA TYR A 115 4.80 -14.26 29.38
C TYR A 115 5.36 -15.01 30.61
N LYS A 116 6.60 -15.49 30.52
CA LYS A 116 7.27 -16.24 31.60
C LYS A 116 8.47 -15.54 32.21
N GLY A 117 8.95 -14.50 31.56
CA GLY A 117 10.14 -13.79 32.03
C GLY A 117 11.05 -13.40 30.88
N GLY A 118 12.32 -13.37 31.17
CA GLY A 118 13.37 -12.83 30.33
C GLY A 118 13.99 -11.61 30.98
N SER A 119 15.16 -11.21 30.54
CA SER A 119 15.92 -10.12 31.18
C SER A 119 15.32 -8.73 31.00
N GLY A 120 14.17 -8.62 30.32
CA GLY A 120 13.58 -7.32 30.00
C GLY A 120 14.51 -6.48 29.13
N THR A 121 14.76 -5.23 29.50
CA THR A 121 15.80 -4.41 28.89
C THR A 121 17.16 -4.82 29.44
N VAL A 122 17.95 -5.47 28.60
CA VAL A 122 19.26 -6.03 29.00
C VAL A 122 20.32 -4.93 29.13
N ALA A 123 20.38 -4.04 28.13
CA ALA A 123 21.36 -2.96 28.11
C ALA A 123 20.95 -1.88 27.10
N ASP A 124 21.31 -0.64 27.40
CA ASP A 124 21.13 0.46 26.44
C ASP A 124 22.05 0.29 25.20
N ARG A 125 23.18 -0.40 25.39
CA ARG A 125 24.14 -0.69 24.33
C ARG A 125 24.78 -2.06 24.55
N THR A 126 24.78 -2.89 23.50
CA THR A 126 25.41 -4.21 23.48
C THR A 126 26.29 -4.31 22.25
N GLU A 127 27.56 -4.61 22.42
CA GLU A 127 28.48 -4.84 21.27
C GLU A 127 28.10 -6.12 20.53
N LEU A 128 28.23 -6.09 19.21
CA LEU A 128 27.91 -7.25 18.36
C LEU A 128 28.83 -8.43 18.71
N GLY A 129 28.20 -9.57 19.03
CA GLY A 129 28.89 -10.79 19.39
C GLY A 129 29.46 -10.83 20.82
N ALA A 130 29.32 -9.75 21.60
CA ALA A 130 29.65 -9.78 23.01
C ALA A 130 28.70 -10.70 23.78
N PRO A 131 29.16 -11.35 24.87
CA PRO A 131 28.30 -12.19 25.70
C PRO A 131 27.26 -11.32 26.43
N VAL A 132 26.01 -11.76 26.39
CA VAL A 132 24.88 -11.16 27.10
C VAL A 132 24.26 -12.25 27.97
N THR A 133 24.14 -12.03 29.27
CA THR A 133 23.49 -12.95 30.17
C THR A 133 22.01 -12.55 30.33
N ALA A 134 21.14 -13.52 30.10
CA ALA A 134 19.69 -13.38 30.31
C ALA A 134 19.19 -14.47 31.24
N THR A 135 18.24 -14.12 32.11
CA THR A 135 17.58 -15.07 33.01
C THR A 135 16.30 -15.54 32.36
N PHE A 136 16.18 -16.85 32.12
CA PHE A 136 14.98 -17.49 31.58
C PHE A 136 14.42 -18.48 32.61
N GLN A 137 13.20 -18.92 32.38
CA GLN A 137 12.66 -20.12 33.03
C GLN A 137 12.99 -21.36 32.21
N THR A 138 13.30 -22.46 32.88
CA THR A 138 13.44 -23.76 32.23
C THR A 138 12.08 -24.21 31.68
N LEU A 139 11.95 -24.25 30.36
CA LEU A 139 10.69 -24.56 29.67
C LEU A 139 10.98 -25.32 28.37
N GLU A 140 10.14 -26.31 28.09
CA GLU A 140 10.05 -26.94 26.78
C GLU A 140 9.04 -26.18 25.90
N HIS A 141 9.23 -26.26 24.59
CA HIS A 141 8.34 -25.65 23.61
C HIS A 141 8.04 -24.16 23.87
N CYS A 142 8.99 -23.40 24.36
CA CYS A 142 8.82 -21.98 24.61
C CYS A 142 9.21 -21.11 23.39
N GLN A 143 8.86 -19.82 23.46
CA GLN A 143 9.17 -18.85 22.43
C GLN A 143 10.06 -17.74 23.00
N LEU A 144 11.11 -17.38 22.28
CA LEU A 144 12.01 -16.30 22.65
C LEU A 144 11.94 -15.17 21.63
N VAL A 145 11.71 -13.96 22.12
CA VAL A 145 11.68 -12.74 21.31
C VAL A 145 12.80 -11.80 21.76
N LEU A 146 13.68 -11.48 20.83
CA LEU A 146 14.78 -10.55 21.03
C LEU A 146 14.56 -9.36 20.12
N VAL A 147 14.54 -8.14 20.67
CA VAL A 147 14.38 -6.90 19.92
C VAL A 147 15.50 -5.93 20.28
N ALA A 148 16.26 -5.49 19.31
CA ALA A 148 17.10 -4.32 19.43
C ALA A 148 16.36 -3.13 18.83
N TRP A 149 15.88 -2.22 19.67
CA TRP A 149 14.97 -1.14 19.27
C TRP A 149 15.64 -0.01 18.47
N GLY A 150 16.97 0.04 18.51
CA GLY A 150 17.73 1.14 17.94
C GLY A 150 17.98 2.27 18.92
N LYS A 151 19.03 3.05 18.65
CA LYS A 151 19.45 4.16 19.52
C LYS A 151 18.38 5.26 19.61
N GLY A 152 18.04 5.62 20.83
CA GLY A 152 17.04 6.67 21.10
C GLY A 152 15.58 6.21 21.06
N ASN A 153 15.30 4.94 20.75
CA ASN A 153 13.94 4.42 20.76
C ASN A 153 13.58 3.90 22.16
N THR A 154 12.49 4.44 22.72
CA THR A 154 12.01 4.10 24.07
C THR A 154 10.87 3.09 24.10
N LYS A 155 10.38 2.63 22.94
CA LYS A 155 9.35 1.59 22.88
C LYS A 155 9.84 0.27 23.48
N ARG A 156 8.90 -0.53 24.00
CA ARG A 156 9.16 -1.85 24.58
C ARG A 156 7.98 -2.76 24.30
N LEU A 157 8.20 -4.08 24.28
CA LEU A 157 7.15 -5.10 24.16
C LEU A 157 6.26 -5.16 25.40
N GLY A 158 6.81 -4.83 26.56
CA GLY A 158 6.12 -4.95 27.84
C GLY A 158 6.12 -6.40 28.39
N THR A 159 5.30 -6.65 29.42
CA THR A 159 5.15 -7.94 30.10
C THR A 159 3.81 -8.61 29.82
N GLY A 160 3.17 -8.24 28.74
CA GLY A 160 1.92 -8.84 28.27
C GLY A 160 2.11 -10.19 27.58
N THR A 161 1.05 -10.71 26.99
CA THR A 161 1.10 -11.93 26.19
C THR A 161 1.90 -11.72 24.90
N LEU A 162 2.27 -12.82 24.24
CA LEU A 162 2.89 -12.77 22.91
C LEU A 162 1.97 -12.06 21.90
N SER A 163 0.66 -12.27 21.98
CA SER A 163 -0.31 -11.55 21.13
C SER A 163 -0.22 -10.03 21.33
N ALA A 164 -0.11 -9.56 22.57
CA ALA A 164 0.09 -8.15 22.86
C ALA A 164 1.45 -7.62 22.31
N ALA A 165 2.51 -8.43 22.39
CA ALA A 165 3.79 -8.11 21.79
C ALA A 165 3.72 -8.05 20.24
N GLN A 166 2.94 -8.93 19.61
CA GLN A 166 2.68 -8.92 18.16
C GLN A 166 1.84 -7.72 17.70
N ASP A 167 1.12 -7.06 18.59
CA ASP A 167 0.40 -5.82 18.28
C ASP A 167 1.27 -4.57 18.35
N VAL A 168 2.48 -4.68 18.86
CA VAL A 168 3.42 -3.55 18.90
C VAL A 168 3.89 -3.19 17.50
N THR A 169 3.71 -1.92 17.15
CA THR A 169 4.12 -1.37 15.86
C THR A 169 5.14 -0.26 16.03
N LEU A 170 5.98 -0.09 15.02
CA LEU A 170 6.87 1.05 14.84
C LEU A 170 6.40 1.89 13.64
N ASP A 171 6.52 3.20 13.77
CA ASP A 171 6.27 4.14 12.69
C ASP A 171 7.43 4.10 11.67
N ALA A 172 7.10 4.13 10.39
CA ALA A 172 8.10 4.09 9.31
C ALA A 172 9.02 5.32 9.31
N SER A 173 8.61 6.43 9.94
CA SER A 173 9.48 7.61 10.10
C SER A 173 10.78 7.33 10.85
N ILE A 174 10.82 6.25 11.65
CA ILE A 174 12.03 5.83 12.35
C ILE A 174 13.13 5.39 11.38
N ILE A 175 12.75 4.83 10.23
CA ILE A 175 13.70 4.22 9.27
C ILE A 175 13.83 5.00 7.96
N LYS A 176 12.79 5.71 7.51
CA LYS A 176 12.72 6.29 6.16
C LYS A 176 13.88 7.24 5.81
N ASP A 177 14.34 8.01 6.78
CA ASP A 177 15.36 9.06 6.59
C ASP A 177 16.76 8.60 7.00
N LEU A 178 16.93 7.32 7.39
CA LEU A 178 18.23 6.79 7.78
C LEU A 178 19.14 6.66 6.54
N LYS A 179 20.34 7.18 6.66
CA LYS A 179 21.35 7.12 5.60
C LYS A 179 22.26 5.92 5.82
N PRO A 180 22.32 4.98 4.86
CA PRO A 180 23.08 3.73 5.02
C PRO A 180 24.59 3.94 5.17
N GLU A 181 25.10 5.08 4.74
CA GLU A 181 26.51 5.50 4.84
C GLU A 181 26.83 6.25 6.16
N VAL A 182 25.82 6.52 6.99
CA VAL A 182 25.99 7.26 8.26
C VAL A 182 25.87 6.30 9.43
N GLN A 183 26.98 6.09 10.15
CA GLN A 183 27.05 5.17 11.29
C GLN A 183 26.00 5.49 12.38
N ALA A 184 25.83 6.78 12.69
CA ALA A 184 24.87 7.22 13.69
C ALA A 184 23.42 6.88 13.33
N ASP A 185 23.10 6.82 12.02
CA ASP A 185 21.79 6.44 11.55
C ASP A 185 21.63 4.92 11.59
N MET A 186 22.63 4.15 11.21
CA MET A 186 22.57 2.69 11.31
C MET A 186 22.40 2.21 12.74
N ASN A 187 22.89 2.95 13.73
CA ASN A 187 22.67 2.67 15.14
C ASN A 187 21.20 2.86 15.59
N LYS A 188 20.38 3.56 14.81
CA LYS A 188 18.95 3.75 15.07
C LYS A 188 18.08 2.64 14.47
N MET A 189 18.63 1.81 13.58
CA MET A 189 17.91 0.74 12.89
C MET A 189 17.41 -0.32 13.87
N PRO A 190 16.12 -0.71 13.84
CA PRO A 190 15.61 -1.78 14.68
C PRO A 190 15.86 -3.17 14.06
N TYR A 191 16.04 -4.14 14.95
CA TYR A 191 16.27 -5.56 14.60
C TYR A 191 15.44 -6.47 15.49
N VAL A 192 15.05 -7.64 14.97
CA VAL A 192 14.26 -8.64 15.70
C VAL A 192 14.74 -10.06 15.41
N LEU A 193 14.58 -10.93 16.40
CA LEU A 193 14.61 -12.37 16.26
C LEU A 193 13.45 -12.96 17.06
N HIS A 194 12.67 -13.82 16.45
CA HIS A 194 11.62 -14.61 17.10
C HIS A 194 11.90 -16.08 16.88
N LEU A 195 12.32 -16.77 17.94
CA LEU A 195 12.45 -18.23 17.99
C LEU A 195 11.12 -18.79 18.48
N LYS A 196 10.42 -19.51 17.61
CA LYS A 196 9.00 -19.88 17.83
C LYS A 196 8.79 -21.18 18.60
N ASP A 197 9.78 -22.05 18.63
CA ASP A 197 9.71 -23.34 19.31
C ASP A 197 11.11 -23.76 19.73
N VAL A 198 11.44 -23.57 21.00
CA VAL A 198 12.75 -23.88 21.56
C VAL A 198 12.59 -24.40 23.00
N ASN A 199 13.59 -25.14 23.45
CA ASN A 199 13.68 -25.65 24.82
C ASN A 199 14.81 -24.92 25.55
N VAL A 200 14.51 -24.37 26.72
CA VAL A 200 15.48 -23.82 27.67
C VAL A 200 15.71 -24.80 28.79
N THR A 201 16.92 -25.31 28.90
CA THR A 201 17.27 -26.37 29.83
C THR A 201 18.03 -25.86 31.04
N SER A 202 18.07 -26.67 32.12
CA SER A 202 18.68 -26.32 33.41
C SER A 202 20.20 -26.12 33.36
N ASP A 203 20.85 -26.58 32.28
CA ASP A 203 22.28 -26.37 32.04
C ASP A 203 22.58 -25.00 31.37
N GLY A 204 21.57 -24.15 31.24
CA GLY A 204 21.72 -22.82 30.63
C GLY A 204 21.89 -22.83 29.13
N ARG A 205 21.32 -23.82 28.42
CA ARG A 205 21.37 -23.92 26.96
C ARG A 205 19.99 -23.79 26.35
N ILE A 206 19.98 -23.44 25.08
CA ILE A 206 18.77 -23.38 24.24
C ILE A 206 18.91 -24.44 23.16
N TYR A 207 17.89 -25.27 23.03
CA TYR A 207 17.79 -26.31 22.02
C TYR A 207 16.62 -26.04 21.08
N SER A 208 16.71 -26.49 19.83
CA SER A 208 15.54 -26.57 18.94
C SER A 208 14.52 -27.59 19.48
N ALA A 209 13.29 -27.56 18.95
CA ALA A 209 12.27 -28.56 19.28
C ALA A 209 12.74 -30.00 18.99
N GLU A 210 13.59 -30.19 17.97
CA GLU A 210 14.17 -31.46 17.58
C GLU A 210 15.35 -31.90 18.47
N GLY A 211 15.70 -31.09 19.48
CA GLY A 211 16.76 -31.39 20.43
C GLY A 211 18.19 -31.05 19.98
N GLU A 212 18.34 -30.33 18.90
CA GLU A 212 19.64 -29.81 18.50
C GLU A 212 19.97 -28.55 19.29
N ALA A 213 21.20 -28.48 19.84
CA ALA A 213 21.67 -27.29 20.51
C ALA A 213 21.73 -26.11 19.51
N LEU A 214 20.98 -25.06 19.77
CA LEU A 214 21.06 -23.85 18.97
C LEU A 214 22.45 -23.22 19.16
N ASP A 215 23.04 -22.79 18.05
CA ASP A 215 24.25 -21.96 18.13
C ASP A 215 23.93 -20.74 18.98
N VAL A 216 24.67 -20.56 20.05
CA VAL A 216 24.56 -19.39 20.94
C VAL A 216 24.70 -18.05 20.23
N ARG A 217 25.11 -18.05 18.95
CA ARG A 217 25.16 -16.87 18.08
C ARG A 217 23.80 -16.58 17.46
N LEU A 218 22.91 -15.99 18.21
CA LEU A 218 21.59 -15.57 17.74
C LEU A 218 21.73 -14.36 16.78
N ARG A 219 21.09 -14.46 15.63
CA ARG A 219 21.22 -13.44 14.56
C ARG A 219 19.88 -12.71 14.35
N LEU A 220 19.86 -11.43 14.72
CA LEU A 220 18.69 -10.58 14.55
C LEU A 220 18.59 -10.10 13.10
N LYS A 221 17.36 -10.12 12.57
CA LYS A 221 17.01 -9.59 11.24
C LYS A 221 16.62 -8.12 11.33
N ARG A 222 17.05 -7.31 10.36
CA ARG A 222 16.63 -5.91 10.22
C ARG A 222 15.14 -5.81 9.91
N LEU A 223 14.45 -4.91 10.62
CA LEU A 223 13.02 -4.63 10.39
C LEU A 223 12.75 -3.67 9.23
N ALA A 224 13.66 -3.56 8.30
CA ALA A 224 13.54 -2.68 7.14
C ALA A 224 13.95 -3.39 5.85
N THR A 225 13.32 -2.97 4.77
CA THR A 225 13.67 -3.28 3.38
C THR A 225 14.41 -2.09 2.80
N ARG A 226 15.49 -2.31 2.08
CA ARG A 226 16.18 -1.26 1.34
C ARG A 226 15.77 -1.32 -0.13
N LEU A 227 15.35 -0.18 -0.65
CA LEU A 227 15.11 0.00 -2.08
C LEU A 227 16.18 0.92 -2.64
N THR A 228 16.77 0.53 -3.75
CA THR A 228 17.71 1.35 -4.53
C THR A 228 17.23 1.37 -5.98
N PHE A 229 17.06 2.55 -6.53
CA PHE A 229 16.64 2.78 -7.90
C PHE A 229 17.76 3.52 -8.64
N ASN A 230 18.12 3.02 -9.81
CA ASN A 230 18.91 3.73 -10.79
C ASN A 230 18.09 3.84 -12.07
N TRP A 231 18.24 4.91 -12.84
CA TRP A 231 17.50 5.07 -14.09
C TRP A 231 18.30 5.78 -15.16
N THR A 232 17.99 5.42 -16.40
CA THR A 232 18.38 6.14 -17.58
C THR A 232 17.12 6.58 -18.32
N TYR A 233 17.03 7.85 -18.66
CA TYR A 233 15.87 8.39 -19.34
C TYR A 233 16.30 9.12 -20.61
N ASN A 234 16.01 8.50 -21.77
CA ASN A 234 16.33 9.05 -23.10
C ASN A 234 15.13 8.81 -24.04
N VAL A 235 14.12 9.66 -23.91
CA VAL A 235 12.88 9.55 -24.67
C VAL A 235 12.77 10.74 -25.63
N THR A 236 12.77 10.44 -26.94
CA THR A 236 12.61 11.42 -28.01
C THR A 236 11.54 10.93 -28.96
N ILE A 237 10.39 11.61 -28.98
CA ILE A 237 9.21 11.20 -29.77
C ILE A 237 8.88 12.28 -30.79
N SER A 238 8.83 11.91 -32.07
CA SER A 238 8.51 12.85 -33.16
C SER A 238 9.37 14.13 -33.15
N GLY A 239 10.65 14.00 -32.78
CA GLY A 239 11.58 15.13 -32.69
C GLY A 239 11.50 15.96 -31.40
N ALA A 240 10.59 15.66 -30.50
CA ALA A 240 10.48 16.25 -29.19
C ALA A 240 11.10 15.39 -28.10
N THR A 241 11.75 16.00 -27.13
CA THR A 241 12.30 15.32 -25.96
C THR A 241 11.37 15.40 -24.77
N TYR A 242 11.48 14.43 -23.87
CA TYR A 242 10.76 14.40 -22.59
C TYR A 242 11.77 14.44 -21.46
N SER A 243 11.42 15.14 -20.38
CA SER A 243 12.24 15.21 -19.16
C SER A 243 11.47 14.66 -17.97
N LEU A 244 12.12 13.85 -17.15
CA LEU A 244 11.55 13.42 -15.86
C LEU A 244 11.35 14.64 -14.96
N LYS A 245 10.16 14.77 -14.38
CA LYS A 245 9.79 15.86 -13.47
C LYS A 245 9.41 15.36 -12.08
N GLN A 246 8.81 14.18 -11.99
CA GLN A 246 8.44 13.57 -10.72
C GLN A 246 8.74 12.07 -10.74
N ILE A 247 9.15 11.56 -9.59
CA ILE A 247 9.22 10.12 -9.33
C ILE A 247 8.53 9.90 -7.99
N LEU A 248 7.53 9.03 -7.98
CA LEU A 248 6.68 8.76 -6.82
C LEU A 248 6.70 7.28 -6.50
N LEU A 249 6.96 6.95 -5.25
CA LEU A 249 6.93 5.57 -4.73
C LEU A 249 5.65 5.40 -3.91
N HIS A 250 4.75 4.58 -4.39
CA HIS A 250 3.39 4.41 -3.85
C HIS A 250 3.23 3.11 -3.06
N SER A 251 2.15 3.06 -2.26
CA SER A 251 1.78 1.92 -1.42
C SER A 251 2.90 1.50 -0.48
N ILE A 252 3.48 2.48 0.20
CA ILE A 252 4.52 2.27 1.19
C ILE A 252 3.88 2.22 2.57
N PRO A 253 4.07 1.15 3.37
CA PRO A 253 3.52 1.08 4.70
C PRO A 253 3.99 2.23 5.59
N THR A 254 3.07 2.84 6.37
CA THR A 254 3.39 3.90 7.32
C THR A 254 3.86 3.39 8.67
N ASN A 255 3.55 2.12 8.96
CA ASN A 255 3.99 1.45 10.18
C ASN A 255 4.25 -0.04 9.90
N TYR A 256 4.90 -0.71 10.84
CA TYR A 256 5.23 -2.13 10.75
C TYR A 256 5.24 -2.80 12.12
N LYS A 257 4.88 -4.08 12.16
CA LYS A 257 4.94 -4.89 13.36
C LYS A 257 6.39 -5.26 13.69
N VAL A 258 6.70 -5.31 14.97
CA VAL A 258 8.05 -5.65 15.44
C VAL A 258 8.24 -7.16 15.51
N VAL A 259 7.36 -7.87 16.20
CA VAL A 259 7.47 -9.32 16.42
C VAL A 259 6.90 -10.12 15.26
N ALA A 260 5.70 -9.78 14.81
CA ALA A 260 5.06 -10.42 13.64
C ALA A 260 5.22 -9.54 12.40
N ALA A 261 6.44 -9.04 12.17
CA ALA A 261 6.75 -8.32 10.94
C ALA A 261 6.50 -9.21 9.72
N PRO A 262 6.00 -8.65 8.61
CA PRO A 262 5.78 -9.42 7.39
C PRO A 262 7.05 -10.13 6.94
N ASP A 263 6.93 -11.43 6.75
CA ASP A 263 7.96 -12.29 6.17
C ASP A 263 7.37 -13.04 4.96
N LYS A 264 8.04 -14.08 4.51
CA LYS A 264 7.57 -14.89 3.36
C LYS A 264 6.22 -15.56 3.61
N THR A 265 5.75 -15.65 4.85
CA THR A 265 4.49 -16.31 5.25
C THR A 265 3.39 -15.33 5.63
N ASP A 266 3.73 -14.14 6.16
CA ASP A 266 2.77 -13.11 6.58
C ASP A 266 2.49 -12.13 5.43
N LYS A 267 1.30 -12.27 4.83
CA LYS A 267 0.83 -11.47 3.70
C LYS A 267 -0.21 -10.40 4.10
N THR A 268 -0.52 -10.30 5.38
CA THR A 268 -1.72 -9.56 5.79
C THR A 268 -1.43 -8.16 6.30
N TYR A 269 -0.18 -7.86 6.63
CA TYR A 269 0.15 -6.58 7.24
C TYR A 269 0.95 -5.68 6.29
N PRO A 270 0.66 -4.39 6.23
CA PRO A 270 -0.49 -3.73 6.86
C PRO A 270 -1.80 -4.12 6.18
N SER A 271 -2.85 -4.26 6.97
CA SER A 271 -4.20 -4.66 6.50
C SER A 271 -5.17 -3.50 6.36
N LEU A 272 -4.92 -2.40 7.06
CA LEU A 272 -5.79 -1.24 7.10
C LEU A 272 -5.48 -0.27 5.95
N LEU A 273 -6.51 0.39 5.46
CA LEU A 273 -6.45 1.24 4.27
C LEU A 273 -5.68 2.54 4.45
N ASP A 274 -5.60 3.04 5.67
CA ASP A 274 -4.91 4.28 6.06
C ASP A 274 -3.44 4.09 6.47
N GLN A 275 -2.91 2.88 6.29
CA GLN A 275 -1.55 2.52 6.71
C GLN A 275 -0.52 2.56 5.56
N PHE A 276 -0.81 3.31 4.52
CA PHE A 276 0.07 3.48 3.38
C PHE A 276 0.29 4.96 3.04
N THR A 277 1.47 5.24 2.53
CA THR A 277 1.85 6.58 2.09
C THR A 277 2.55 6.55 0.73
N THR A 278 2.80 7.73 0.18
CA THR A 278 3.57 7.95 -1.04
C THR A 278 4.85 8.70 -0.69
N ILE A 279 5.98 8.21 -1.18
CA ILE A 279 7.28 8.90 -1.07
C ILE A 279 7.56 9.60 -2.40
N GLN A 280 7.78 10.90 -2.36
CA GLN A 280 8.25 11.66 -3.51
C GLN A 280 9.77 11.72 -3.50
N VAL A 281 10.39 11.34 -4.62
CA VAL A 281 11.84 11.47 -4.80
C VAL A 281 12.20 12.95 -4.90
N PRO A 282 13.17 13.44 -4.12
CA PRO A 282 13.63 14.83 -4.20
C PRO A 282 14.12 15.23 -5.60
N ALA A 283 13.89 16.46 -6.02
CA ALA A 283 14.19 16.92 -7.37
C ALA A 283 15.68 16.82 -7.75
N ASP A 284 16.57 17.05 -6.79
CA ASP A 284 18.01 16.88 -6.97
C ASP A 284 18.41 15.42 -7.23
N GLN A 285 17.71 14.48 -6.60
CA GLN A 285 17.90 13.04 -6.80
C GLN A 285 17.37 12.61 -8.18
N ILE A 286 16.31 13.23 -8.70
CA ILE A 286 15.81 12.95 -10.05
C ILE A 286 16.91 13.25 -11.08
N THR A 287 17.62 14.36 -10.92
CA THR A 287 18.72 14.74 -11.80
C THR A 287 19.94 13.84 -11.66
N SER A 288 20.21 13.32 -10.47
CA SER A 288 21.36 12.42 -10.22
C SER A 288 21.19 11.03 -10.86
N GLY A 289 19.97 10.65 -11.23
CA GLY A 289 19.69 9.34 -11.82
C GLY A 289 19.69 8.17 -10.83
N SER A 290 19.64 8.45 -9.51
CA SER A 290 19.66 7.44 -8.46
C SER A 290 18.91 7.89 -7.21
N TYR A 291 18.25 6.94 -6.54
CA TYR A 291 17.59 7.17 -5.27
C TYR A 291 17.60 5.91 -4.42
N SER A 292 17.85 6.05 -3.12
CA SER A 292 17.74 4.96 -2.16
C SER A 292 16.93 5.36 -0.96
N CYS A 293 16.11 4.44 -0.45
CA CYS A 293 15.33 4.65 0.78
C CYS A 293 15.14 3.35 1.56
N TRP A 294 14.76 3.51 2.82
CA TRP A 294 14.30 2.44 3.69
C TRP A 294 12.80 2.47 3.77
N ILE A 295 12.19 1.31 3.66
CA ILE A 295 10.76 1.13 3.84
C ILE A 295 10.49 -0.06 4.77
N PRO A 296 9.33 -0.14 5.43
CA PRO A 296 8.85 -1.39 6.00
C PRO A 296 8.69 -2.46 4.94
N ALA A 297 8.79 -3.73 5.34
CA ALA A 297 8.41 -4.83 4.46
C ALA A 297 6.96 -4.67 3.98
N ASN A 298 6.71 -5.04 2.72
CA ASN A 298 5.38 -5.04 2.11
C ASN A 298 5.15 -6.34 1.35
N VAL A 299 4.67 -7.36 2.06
CA VAL A 299 4.46 -8.71 1.52
C VAL A 299 3.01 -8.85 1.07
N ARG A 300 2.76 -8.90 -0.26
CA ARG A 300 1.41 -8.90 -0.85
C ARG A 300 1.06 -10.19 -1.59
N GLY A 301 2.04 -11.01 -1.86
CA GLY A 301 1.86 -12.27 -2.56
C GLY A 301 2.31 -12.24 -4.01
N SER A 302 1.80 -13.18 -4.78
CA SER A 302 2.12 -13.35 -6.19
C SER A 302 0.84 -13.50 -7.02
N ASN A 303 0.95 -13.19 -8.32
CA ASN A 303 -0.14 -13.41 -9.27
C ASN A 303 0.42 -14.07 -10.53
N PRO A 304 -0.04 -15.28 -10.89
CA PRO A 304 0.44 -16.00 -12.07
C PRO A 304 0.12 -15.29 -13.40
N ASN A 305 -0.83 -14.36 -13.42
CA ASN A 305 -1.17 -13.59 -14.62
C ASN A 305 -0.12 -12.54 -14.99
N ALA A 306 0.79 -12.19 -14.07
CA ALA A 306 1.92 -11.30 -14.35
C ALA A 306 3.06 -12.08 -15.02
N THR A 307 2.81 -12.64 -16.21
CA THR A 307 3.72 -13.55 -16.93
C THR A 307 4.97 -12.88 -17.50
N SER A 308 4.98 -11.55 -17.62
CA SER A 308 6.12 -10.75 -18.06
C SER A 308 6.11 -9.38 -17.42
N GLN A 309 7.16 -8.59 -17.62
CA GLN A 309 7.23 -7.20 -17.14
C GLN A 309 6.08 -6.34 -17.71
N ALA A 310 5.64 -6.58 -18.94
CA ALA A 310 4.50 -5.87 -19.54
C ALA A 310 3.17 -6.16 -18.83
N TYR A 311 3.04 -7.32 -18.20
CA TYR A 311 1.86 -7.74 -17.45
C TYR A 311 1.97 -7.49 -15.92
N ARG A 312 3.04 -6.86 -15.46
CA ARG A 312 3.12 -6.32 -14.09
C ARG A 312 2.32 -5.02 -13.99
N ILE A 313 1.03 -5.13 -14.21
CA ILE A 313 0.08 -4.02 -14.27
C ILE A 313 -0.87 -4.05 -13.07
N LYS A 314 -1.63 -2.99 -12.88
CA LYS A 314 -2.54 -2.81 -11.75
C LYS A 314 -3.54 -3.96 -11.59
N SER A 315 -4.14 -4.46 -12.67
CA SER A 315 -5.11 -5.56 -12.63
C SER A 315 -4.51 -6.89 -12.18
N ASN A 316 -3.20 -7.06 -12.30
CA ASN A 316 -2.47 -8.27 -11.91
C ASN A 316 -1.72 -8.11 -10.58
N ALA A 317 -1.52 -6.90 -10.10
CA ALA A 317 -0.87 -6.66 -8.82
C ALA A 317 -1.85 -6.89 -7.66
N PRO A 318 -1.49 -7.69 -6.64
CA PRO A 318 -2.27 -7.78 -5.42
C PRO A 318 -2.47 -6.40 -4.79
N THR A 319 -3.65 -6.17 -4.18
CA THR A 319 -3.98 -4.90 -3.54
C THR A 319 -2.90 -4.48 -2.53
N GLY A 320 -2.47 -3.23 -2.59
CA GLY A 320 -1.43 -2.69 -1.71
C GLY A 320 0.00 -3.01 -2.13
N SER A 321 0.22 -3.67 -3.28
CA SER A 321 1.57 -3.87 -3.83
C SER A 321 2.25 -2.53 -4.10
N SER A 322 3.50 -2.40 -3.68
CA SER A 322 4.28 -1.18 -3.91
C SER A 322 4.63 -1.02 -5.38
N TYR A 323 4.58 0.21 -5.87
CA TYR A 323 4.97 0.54 -7.23
C TYR A 323 5.63 1.91 -7.31
N ILE A 324 6.43 2.12 -8.34
CA ILE A 324 7.08 3.41 -8.63
C ILE A 324 6.46 4.01 -9.89
N ARG A 325 6.26 5.32 -9.87
CA ARG A 325 5.81 6.09 -11.03
C ARG A 325 6.91 7.04 -11.46
N PHE A 326 7.20 7.03 -12.75
CA PHE A 326 8.07 8.01 -13.40
C PHE A 326 7.21 8.89 -14.27
N ILE A 327 7.17 10.18 -13.96
CA ILE A 327 6.35 11.16 -14.66
C ILE A 327 7.25 12.12 -15.40
N SER A 328 7.14 12.15 -16.73
CA SER A 328 7.89 13.03 -17.60
C SER A 328 7.00 14.01 -18.32
N VAL A 329 7.55 15.17 -18.66
CA VAL A 329 6.89 16.25 -19.39
C VAL A 329 7.63 16.49 -20.68
N MET A 330 6.88 16.73 -21.76
CA MET A 330 7.41 17.09 -23.07
C MET A 330 8.04 18.48 -23.02
N ASN A 331 9.28 18.58 -23.51
CA ASN A 331 9.97 19.86 -23.65
C ASN A 331 9.57 20.56 -24.96
N GLY A 332 9.38 21.85 -24.91
CA GLY A 332 9.06 22.70 -26.08
C GLY A 332 7.86 23.61 -25.82
N GLU A 333 7.88 24.81 -26.42
CA GLU A 333 6.81 25.79 -26.28
C GLU A 333 5.43 25.22 -26.63
N GLY A 334 4.45 25.39 -25.73
CA GLY A 334 3.06 24.96 -25.91
C GLY A 334 2.80 23.47 -25.68
N ASN A 335 3.80 22.68 -25.29
CA ASN A 335 3.68 21.25 -25.08
C ASN A 335 4.02 20.78 -23.64
N GLU A 336 4.29 21.71 -22.73
CA GLU A 336 4.72 21.43 -21.36
C GLU A 336 3.68 20.62 -20.56
N ASN A 337 2.44 20.60 -21.04
CA ASN A 337 1.34 19.88 -20.43
C ASN A 337 1.19 18.43 -20.92
N LYS A 338 1.91 18.03 -21.99
CA LYS A 338 1.95 16.63 -22.41
C LYS A 338 2.91 15.86 -21.54
N LYS A 339 2.45 14.76 -20.96
CA LYS A 339 3.29 13.92 -20.11
C LYS A 339 3.10 12.44 -20.36
N LEU A 340 4.12 11.67 -19.98
CA LEU A 340 4.11 10.23 -19.92
C LEU A 340 4.23 9.82 -18.46
N ASP A 341 3.30 9.00 -18.00
CA ASP A 341 3.21 8.52 -16.63
C ASP A 341 3.38 7.01 -16.63
N TYR A 342 4.56 6.55 -16.25
CA TYR A 342 4.94 5.15 -16.22
C TYR A 342 4.70 4.58 -14.84
N ARG A 343 3.98 3.47 -14.75
CA ARG A 343 3.75 2.71 -13.52
C ARG A 343 4.47 1.38 -13.56
N LEU A 344 5.37 1.14 -12.63
CA LEU A 344 6.19 -0.05 -12.57
C LEU A 344 6.08 -0.67 -11.17
N TYR A 345 5.49 -1.87 -11.09
CA TYR A 345 5.31 -2.58 -9.82
C TYR A 345 6.61 -3.21 -9.34
N LEU A 346 6.84 -3.14 -8.01
CA LEU A 346 8.01 -3.67 -7.33
C LEU A 346 7.77 -5.11 -6.88
N GLY A 347 8.83 -5.83 -6.60
CA GLY A 347 8.80 -7.21 -6.10
C GLY A 347 10.10 -7.94 -6.38
N GLY A 348 10.06 -9.27 -6.26
CA GLY A 348 11.19 -10.14 -6.53
C GLY A 348 11.52 -10.28 -8.02
N LYS A 349 12.49 -11.16 -8.32
CA LYS A 349 12.98 -11.42 -9.67
C LYS A 349 11.92 -12.03 -10.59
N GLU A 350 11.08 -12.90 -10.04
CA GLU A 350 9.96 -13.46 -10.81
C GLU A 350 8.90 -12.39 -11.04
N THR A 351 8.45 -12.25 -12.28
CA THR A 351 7.46 -11.21 -12.65
C THR A 351 6.14 -11.37 -11.91
N THR A 352 5.84 -12.58 -11.47
CA THR A 352 4.67 -12.92 -10.65
C THR A 352 4.76 -12.52 -9.19
N ASP A 353 5.97 -12.18 -8.68
CA ASP A 353 6.23 -11.86 -7.27
C ASP A 353 6.13 -10.36 -7.01
N PHE A 354 5.22 -9.95 -6.12
CA PHE A 354 4.99 -8.56 -5.71
C PHE A 354 5.41 -8.30 -4.25
N ASN A 355 6.27 -9.16 -3.69
CA ASN A 355 6.68 -9.08 -2.29
C ASN A 355 7.95 -8.25 -2.12
N LEU A 356 7.96 -7.43 -1.07
CA LEU A 356 9.13 -6.74 -0.55
C LEU A 356 9.38 -7.22 0.88
N TYR A 357 10.37 -8.10 1.06
CA TYR A 357 10.66 -8.72 2.35
C TYR A 357 11.56 -7.86 3.23
N GLY A 358 11.39 -7.97 4.55
CA GLY A 358 12.31 -7.40 5.54
C GLY A 358 13.70 -8.03 5.45
N ASN A 359 14.71 -7.36 6.00
CA ASN A 359 16.12 -7.73 5.95
C ASN A 359 16.71 -7.89 4.52
N THR A 360 16.00 -7.39 3.50
CA THR A 360 16.32 -7.57 2.09
C THR A 360 16.69 -6.24 1.44
N ASP A 361 17.67 -6.28 0.54
CA ASP A 361 18.07 -5.16 -0.30
C ASP A 361 17.63 -5.46 -1.74
N TYR A 362 16.82 -4.56 -2.33
CA TYR A 362 16.35 -4.61 -3.71
C TYR A 362 17.02 -3.49 -4.51
N SER A 363 17.66 -3.82 -5.62
CA SER A 363 18.25 -2.87 -6.54
C SER A 363 17.55 -2.93 -7.89
N TYR A 364 16.99 -1.83 -8.33
CA TYR A 364 16.28 -1.73 -9.60
C TYR A 364 17.02 -0.83 -10.57
N MET A 365 17.04 -1.22 -11.85
CA MET A 365 17.45 -0.39 -12.99
C MET A 365 16.22 -0.11 -13.84
N ALA A 366 15.85 1.15 -13.98
CA ALA A 366 14.79 1.60 -14.89
C ALA A 366 15.41 2.20 -16.16
N THR A 367 15.01 1.68 -17.31
CA THR A 367 15.53 2.14 -18.61
C THR A 367 14.37 2.61 -19.49
N PHE A 368 14.50 3.83 -20.04
CA PHE A 368 13.50 4.45 -20.91
C PHE A 368 14.21 4.94 -22.17
N THR A 369 13.98 4.29 -23.32
CA THR A 369 14.71 4.59 -24.58
C THR A 369 13.83 4.61 -25.82
N HIS A 370 12.51 4.70 -25.67
CA HIS A 370 11.62 4.65 -26.82
C HIS A 370 11.56 5.96 -27.62
N THR A 371 11.28 5.81 -28.90
CA THR A 371 11.18 6.90 -29.87
C THR A 371 9.75 7.10 -30.41
N GLN A 372 8.79 6.28 -29.96
CA GLN A 372 7.37 6.36 -30.31
C GLN A 372 6.51 6.38 -29.05
N LEU A 373 5.30 6.92 -29.15
CA LEU A 373 4.36 6.89 -28.05
C LEU A 373 3.95 5.43 -27.74
N PRO A 374 4.12 4.96 -26.51
CA PRO A 374 3.79 3.58 -26.10
C PRO A 374 2.28 3.42 -25.87
N VAL A 375 1.47 3.64 -26.91
CA VAL A 375 -0.01 3.69 -26.84
C VAL A 375 -0.65 2.36 -26.45
N ASN A 376 0.03 1.25 -26.67
CA ASN A 376 -0.47 -0.10 -26.39
C ASN A 376 0.11 -0.68 -25.08
N ASP A 377 0.97 0.04 -24.38
CA ASP A 377 1.54 -0.44 -23.13
C ASP A 377 0.68 0.00 -21.94
N LEU A 378 0.07 -0.97 -21.27
CA LEU A 378 -0.84 -0.74 -20.12
C LEU A 378 -0.13 -0.16 -18.88
N ARG A 379 1.20 -0.11 -18.88
CA ARG A 379 2.00 0.50 -17.81
C ARG A 379 2.19 2.00 -17.99
N VAL A 380 1.77 2.57 -19.13
CA VAL A 380 1.94 3.98 -19.46
C VAL A 380 0.60 4.66 -19.64
N THR A 381 0.45 5.80 -19.00
CA THR A 381 -0.65 6.72 -19.27
C THR A 381 -0.12 7.93 -19.98
N ILE A 382 -0.64 8.19 -21.19
CA ILE A 382 -0.32 9.40 -21.97
C ILE A 382 -1.33 10.47 -21.53
N VAL A 383 -0.83 11.60 -21.06
CA VAL A 383 -1.67 12.68 -20.51
C VAL A 383 -1.46 13.94 -21.32
N ASP A 384 -2.55 14.44 -21.89
CA ASP A 384 -2.63 15.77 -22.52
C ASP A 384 -3.37 16.75 -21.59
N PRO A 385 -3.29 18.07 -21.81
CA PRO A 385 -4.16 19.04 -21.13
C PRO A 385 -5.63 18.63 -21.30
N VAL A 386 -6.41 18.74 -20.25
CA VAL A 386 -7.81 18.27 -20.29
C VAL A 386 -8.63 19.00 -21.35
N SER A 387 -8.39 20.28 -21.54
CA SER A 387 -9.10 21.10 -22.54
C SER A 387 -8.80 20.70 -24.00
N ALA A 388 -7.67 20.02 -24.26
CA ALA A 388 -7.32 19.54 -25.60
C ALA A 388 -7.92 18.17 -25.92
N SER A 389 -8.34 17.39 -24.92
CA SER A 389 -8.79 16.01 -25.08
C SER A 389 -10.29 15.80 -24.84
N VAL A 390 -11.01 16.84 -24.43
CA VAL A 390 -12.46 16.75 -24.21
C VAL A 390 -13.22 17.18 -25.47
N ASP A 391 -14.21 16.37 -25.85
CA ASP A 391 -15.20 16.75 -26.87
C ASP A 391 -15.91 18.05 -26.44
N ASN A 392 -16.09 18.97 -27.37
CA ASN A 392 -16.71 20.30 -27.14
C ASN A 392 -18.20 20.25 -26.76
N ARG A 393 -18.77 19.08 -26.49
CA ARG A 393 -20.14 18.98 -25.98
C ARG A 393 -20.26 19.63 -24.62
N ASN A 394 -21.18 20.57 -24.53
CA ASN A 394 -21.42 21.34 -23.33
C ASN A 394 -22.54 20.68 -22.52
N PHE A 395 -22.21 20.12 -21.36
CA PHE A 395 -23.22 19.61 -20.42
C PHE A 395 -23.76 20.75 -19.57
N VAL A 396 -25.05 20.68 -19.29
CA VAL A 396 -25.73 21.60 -18.37
C VAL A 396 -25.98 20.89 -17.05
N PRO A 397 -25.37 21.34 -15.94
CA PRO A 397 -25.54 20.69 -14.64
C PRO A 397 -26.98 20.72 -14.16
N THR A 398 -27.45 19.62 -13.61
CA THR A 398 -28.74 19.50 -12.89
C THR A 398 -28.56 19.42 -11.39
N ALA A 399 -27.34 19.21 -10.93
CA ALA A 399 -26.93 19.10 -9.53
C ALA A 399 -25.48 19.57 -9.36
N ASN A 400 -25.03 19.72 -8.14
CA ASN A 400 -23.64 20.09 -7.82
C ASN A 400 -22.71 18.87 -7.72
N CYS A 401 -23.12 17.72 -8.22
CA CYS A 401 -22.36 16.48 -8.25
C CYS A 401 -22.40 15.88 -9.66
N PHE A 402 -21.22 15.57 -10.20
CA PHE A 402 -21.09 14.88 -11.47
C PHE A 402 -20.67 13.43 -11.23
N MET A 403 -21.41 12.49 -11.83
CA MET A 403 -21.05 11.09 -11.88
C MET A 403 -20.26 10.82 -13.16
N VAL A 404 -19.05 10.34 -13.03
CA VAL A 404 -18.11 10.17 -14.14
C VAL A 404 -17.47 8.79 -14.06
N ALA A 405 -17.54 8.01 -15.14
CA ALA A 405 -16.84 6.73 -15.18
C ALA A 405 -15.30 6.93 -15.19
N PRO A 406 -14.53 5.97 -14.64
CA PRO A 406 -13.07 5.98 -14.76
C PRO A 406 -12.62 6.22 -16.20
N GLY A 407 -11.67 7.10 -16.41
CA GLY A 407 -11.22 7.54 -17.74
C GLY A 407 -12.13 8.53 -18.46
N GLY A 408 -13.26 8.89 -17.87
CA GLY A 408 -14.20 9.85 -18.43
C GLY A 408 -13.67 11.28 -18.40
N ALA A 409 -14.19 12.11 -19.33
CA ALA A 409 -13.90 13.53 -19.37
C ALA A 409 -15.12 14.29 -19.90
N PHE A 410 -15.31 15.51 -19.43
CA PHE A 410 -16.45 16.35 -19.82
C PHE A 410 -16.13 17.83 -19.69
N CYS A 411 -16.97 18.67 -20.27
CA CYS A 411 -16.93 20.10 -20.03
C CYS A 411 -18.35 20.66 -19.78
N PHE A 412 -18.42 21.78 -19.10
CA PHE A 412 -19.69 22.45 -18.77
C PHE A 412 -19.48 23.95 -18.59
N ASP A 413 -20.55 24.71 -18.84
CA ASP A 413 -20.61 26.13 -18.50
C ASP A 413 -20.85 26.27 -17.00
N PRO A 414 -19.94 26.89 -16.21
CA PRO A 414 -20.08 26.97 -14.76
C PRO A 414 -21.30 27.73 -14.28
N PHE A 415 -21.77 28.69 -15.06
CA PHE A 415 -22.96 29.50 -14.72
C PHE A 415 -24.27 28.88 -15.20
N ALA A 416 -24.23 27.90 -16.10
CA ALA A 416 -25.44 27.25 -16.59
C ALA A 416 -25.97 26.22 -15.57
N TYR A 417 -27.27 26.19 -15.39
CA TYR A 417 -27.96 25.22 -14.54
C TYR A 417 -29.30 24.83 -15.17
N GLN A 418 -29.66 23.57 -15.11
CA GLN A 418 -30.94 23.11 -15.63
C GLN A 418 -32.00 23.03 -14.52
N GLN A 419 -33.08 23.73 -14.70
CA GLN A 419 -34.24 23.70 -13.81
C GLN A 419 -35.54 23.56 -14.63
N ASN A 420 -36.41 22.61 -14.27
CA ASN A 420 -37.69 22.38 -14.96
C ASN A 420 -37.57 22.24 -16.49
N GLY A 421 -36.53 21.56 -16.94
CA GLY A 421 -36.26 21.34 -18.37
C GLY A 421 -35.69 22.55 -19.14
N GLN A 422 -35.43 23.65 -18.47
CA GLN A 422 -34.83 24.86 -19.06
C GLN A 422 -33.43 25.13 -18.53
N THR A 423 -32.55 25.58 -19.39
CA THR A 423 -31.22 26.05 -19.00
C THR A 423 -31.33 27.50 -18.49
N ILE A 424 -31.05 27.70 -17.23
CA ILE A 424 -31.04 29.02 -16.58
C ILE A 424 -29.65 29.36 -16.07
N THR A 425 -29.45 30.59 -15.63
CA THR A 425 -28.23 30.99 -14.92
C THR A 425 -28.29 30.56 -13.47
N ASN A 426 -27.20 29.97 -12.95
CA ASN A 426 -27.05 29.71 -11.52
C ASN A 426 -26.98 31.05 -10.76
N GLY A 427 -28.08 31.51 -10.24
CA GLY A 427 -28.17 32.84 -9.62
C GLY A 427 -27.29 33.03 -8.39
N THR A 428 -27.04 31.97 -7.63
CA THR A 428 -26.16 32.03 -6.44
C THR A 428 -24.71 32.24 -6.88
N LEU A 429 -24.20 31.41 -7.82
CA LEU A 429 -22.86 31.56 -8.33
C LEU A 429 -22.69 32.91 -9.06
N LYS A 430 -23.68 33.32 -9.83
CA LYS A 430 -23.67 34.62 -10.51
C LYS A 430 -23.56 35.78 -9.52
N GLY A 431 -24.38 35.75 -8.42
CA GLY A 431 -24.32 36.77 -7.37
C GLY A 431 -22.93 36.84 -6.68
N TRP A 432 -22.35 35.70 -6.39
CA TRP A 432 -20.99 35.68 -5.81
C TRP A 432 -19.93 36.11 -6.82
N SER A 433 -20.05 35.71 -8.07
CA SER A 433 -19.15 36.16 -9.14
C SER A 433 -19.21 37.67 -9.32
N ASP A 434 -20.40 38.28 -9.26
CA ASP A 434 -20.57 39.73 -9.40
C ASP A 434 -19.95 40.49 -8.22
N SER A 435 -20.01 39.96 -7.00
CA SER A 435 -19.42 40.59 -5.82
C SER A 435 -17.93 40.36 -5.69
N GLU A 436 -17.40 39.23 -6.20
CA GLU A 436 -16.02 38.77 -5.97
C GLU A 436 -15.13 38.83 -7.24
N GLY A 437 -15.61 39.45 -8.32
CA GLY A 437 -14.84 39.71 -9.54
C GLY A 437 -14.77 38.57 -10.56
N GLY A 438 -15.62 37.54 -10.44
CA GLY A 438 -15.72 36.47 -11.42
C GLY A 438 -14.81 35.27 -11.16
N ILE A 439 -14.88 34.27 -12.04
CA ILE A 439 -14.02 33.06 -11.98
C ILE A 439 -12.74 33.36 -12.73
N ALA A 440 -11.62 33.42 -12.02
CA ALA A 440 -10.29 33.66 -12.56
C ALA A 440 -9.57 32.39 -12.98
N TYR A 441 -9.77 31.29 -12.25
CA TYR A 441 -9.20 29.97 -12.54
C TYR A 441 -9.94 28.88 -11.77
N VAL A 442 -9.62 27.62 -12.09
CA VAL A 442 -10.15 26.42 -11.42
C VAL A 442 -9.01 25.53 -10.97
N LYS A 443 -9.20 24.85 -9.83
CA LYS A 443 -8.25 23.86 -9.31
C LYS A 443 -8.96 22.66 -8.74
N LEU A 444 -8.24 21.54 -8.64
CA LEU A 444 -8.60 20.43 -7.78
C LEU A 444 -8.45 20.88 -6.32
N LEU A 445 -9.53 20.83 -5.55
CA LEU A 445 -9.52 21.17 -4.13
C LEU A 445 -9.05 20.00 -3.29
N TRP A 446 -9.61 18.83 -3.53
CA TRP A 446 -9.18 17.56 -2.93
C TRP A 446 -9.66 16.38 -3.79
N GLN A 447 -9.06 15.23 -3.56
CA GLN A 447 -9.47 13.94 -4.13
C GLN A 447 -9.19 12.82 -3.16
N THR A 448 -9.91 11.71 -3.29
CA THR A 448 -9.59 10.47 -2.60
C THR A 448 -8.62 9.64 -3.42
N LYS A 449 -7.90 8.74 -2.76
CA LYS A 449 -7.31 7.58 -3.42
C LYS A 449 -8.36 6.47 -3.47
N GLU A 450 -8.27 5.61 -4.47
CA GLU A 450 -9.04 4.38 -4.45
C GLU A 450 -8.57 3.50 -3.30
N ASP A 451 -9.47 2.71 -2.73
CA ASP A 451 -9.13 1.78 -1.64
C ASP A 451 -8.39 2.44 -0.45
N GLY A 452 -8.79 3.64 -0.07
CA GLY A 452 -8.11 4.39 1.00
C GLY A 452 -6.75 4.92 0.56
N ASP A 453 -5.70 4.68 1.36
CA ASP A 453 -4.34 5.16 1.05
C ASP A 453 -3.53 4.21 0.15
N VAL A 454 -4.10 3.07 -0.23
CA VAL A 454 -3.41 2.00 -0.96
C VAL A 454 -3.32 2.26 -2.45
N GLY A 455 -4.33 2.90 -3.01
CA GLY A 455 -4.51 3.02 -4.44
C GLY A 455 -4.06 4.36 -5.03
N ASP A 456 -4.52 4.59 -6.24
CA ASP A 456 -4.21 5.79 -7.01
C ASP A 456 -5.18 6.92 -6.70
N PRO A 457 -4.74 8.18 -6.90
CA PRO A 457 -5.63 9.33 -6.89
C PRO A 457 -6.67 9.20 -8.01
N VAL A 458 -7.96 9.37 -7.66
CA VAL A 458 -9.07 9.07 -8.59
C VAL A 458 -9.26 10.11 -9.69
N MET A 459 -8.87 11.36 -9.46
CA MET A 459 -8.87 12.38 -10.50
C MET A 459 -7.58 12.35 -11.33
N GLY A 460 -6.50 11.90 -10.75
CA GLY A 460 -5.18 11.84 -11.34
C GLY A 460 -4.12 12.65 -10.59
N THR A 461 -2.89 12.59 -11.10
CA THR A 461 -1.76 13.36 -10.56
C THR A 461 -1.66 14.68 -11.28
N ALA A 462 -1.71 15.79 -10.53
CA ALA A 462 -1.54 17.13 -11.09
C ALA A 462 -0.12 17.33 -11.65
N ASN A 463 0.05 18.27 -12.59
CA ASN A 463 1.35 18.62 -13.17
C ASN A 463 2.31 19.18 -12.10
N SER A 464 1.78 20.04 -11.24
CA SER A 464 2.47 20.62 -10.08
C SER A 464 1.45 20.97 -8.99
N ALA A 465 1.93 21.52 -7.90
CA ALA A 465 1.07 22.03 -6.82
C ALA A 465 0.02 23.03 -7.30
N ASP A 466 0.42 23.87 -8.24
CA ASP A 466 -0.38 24.99 -8.70
C ASP A 466 -1.00 24.75 -10.08
N ASP A 467 -0.45 23.81 -10.87
CA ASP A 467 -0.94 23.47 -12.20
C ASP A 467 -1.71 22.15 -12.22
N HIS A 468 -3.03 22.25 -12.29
CA HIS A 468 -3.97 21.14 -12.37
C HIS A 468 -4.60 20.98 -13.77
N THR A 469 -4.08 21.66 -14.79
CA THR A 469 -4.68 21.72 -16.15
C THR A 469 -4.82 20.37 -16.84
N ASN A 470 -4.16 19.33 -16.36
CA ASN A 470 -4.35 17.96 -16.81
C ASN A 470 -5.55 17.24 -16.15
N ILE A 471 -6.13 17.80 -15.09
CA ILE A 471 -7.29 17.28 -14.35
C ILE A 471 -8.50 18.18 -14.57
N VAL A 472 -8.32 19.49 -14.33
CA VAL A 472 -9.34 20.51 -14.48
C VAL A 472 -8.72 21.76 -15.11
N ASP A 473 -9.43 22.36 -16.06
CA ASP A 473 -9.00 23.58 -16.75
C ASP A 473 -10.22 24.46 -17.05
N ILE A 474 -10.01 25.73 -17.29
CA ILE A 474 -11.07 26.67 -17.68
C ILE A 474 -10.61 27.49 -18.87
N LYS A 475 -11.47 27.59 -19.90
CA LYS A 475 -11.20 28.40 -21.08
C LYS A 475 -12.45 29.11 -21.56
N ARG A 476 -12.24 30.21 -22.26
CA ARG A 476 -13.31 30.90 -23.00
C ARG A 476 -13.75 30.07 -24.20
N ASN A 477 -14.94 30.37 -24.71
CA ASN A 477 -15.51 29.66 -25.87
C ASN A 477 -14.69 29.89 -27.17
N ASP A 478 -13.90 30.92 -27.24
CA ASP A 478 -12.93 31.19 -28.31
C ASP A 478 -11.54 30.57 -28.06
N ASN A 479 -11.44 29.71 -27.03
CA ASN A 479 -10.20 29.08 -26.56
C ASN A 479 -9.16 30.03 -25.96
N THR A 480 -9.48 31.30 -25.75
CA THR A 480 -8.57 32.21 -25.05
C THR A 480 -8.52 31.88 -23.56
N ALA A 481 -7.42 32.26 -22.93
CA ALA A 481 -7.20 31.98 -21.51
C ALA A 481 -8.17 32.79 -20.62
N VAL A 482 -8.63 32.17 -19.57
CA VAL A 482 -9.25 32.81 -18.41
C VAL A 482 -8.15 33.16 -17.43
N SER A 483 -8.16 34.33 -16.84
CA SER A 483 -7.15 34.78 -15.89
C SER A 483 -7.74 35.78 -14.89
N LYS A 484 -6.92 36.23 -13.93
CA LYS A 484 -7.29 37.29 -12.98
C LYS A 484 -7.63 38.63 -13.69
N ASP A 485 -6.95 38.92 -14.80
CA ASP A 485 -7.21 40.12 -15.58
C ASP A 485 -8.41 39.98 -16.52
N SER A 486 -8.83 38.77 -16.78
CA SER A 486 -9.94 38.45 -17.69
C SER A 486 -10.75 37.27 -17.16
N PRO A 487 -11.47 37.42 -16.02
CA PRO A 487 -12.27 36.39 -15.41
C PRO A 487 -13.54 36.09 -16.19
N LEU A 488 -14.17 34.91 -15.95
CA LEU A 488 -15.53 34.63 -16.40
C LEU A 488 -16.53 35.22 -15.41
N THR A 489 -17.51 35.97 -15.92
CA THR A 489 -18.51 36.64 -15.08
C THR A 489 -19.92 36.24 -15.39
N ASP A 490 -20.17 35.53 -16.49
CA ASP A 490 -21.52 35.16 -16.89
C ASP A 490 -21.56 33.89 -17.75
N ARG A 491 -22.78 33.38 -17.94
CA ARG A 491 -23.11 32.25 -18.80
C ARG A 491 -22.69 32.51 -20.27
N ASN A 492 -22.33 31.41 -20.95
CA ASN A 492 -21.91 31.40 -22.36
C ASN A 492 -20.58 32.10 -22.66
N GLN A 493 -19.77 32.45 -21.66
CA GLN A 493 -18.46 33.04 -21.86
C GLN A 493 -17.34 31.99 -21.97
N GLY A 494 -17.49 30.85 -21.27
CA GLY A 494 -16.45 29.83 -21.23
C GLY A 494 -16.94 28.51 -20.62
N ARG A 495 -16.02 27.56 -20.48
CA ARG A 495 -16.29 26.23 -19.96
C ARG A 495 -15.21 25.77 -18.99
N ILE A 496 -15.63 24.98 -18.00
CA ILE A 496 -14.73 24.16 -17.19
C ILE A 496 -14.62 22.78 -17.83
N TYR A 497 -13.41 22.30 -17.98
CA TYR A 497 -13.06 20.98 -18.49
C TYR A 497 -12.58 20.14 -17.33
N CYS A 498 -13.08 18.90 -17.21
CA CYS A 498 -12.72 17.98 -16.15
C CYS A 498 -12.44 16.60 -16.70
N ARG A 499 -11.41 15.93 -16.18
CA ARG A 499 -11.05 14.54 -16.48
C ARG A 499 -10.80 13.78 -15.19
N VAL A 500 -11.08 12.48 -15.23
CA VAL A 500 -10.74 11.55 -14.17
C VAL A 500 -9.76 10.49 -14.66
N ALA A 501 -9.01 9.91 -13.73
CA ALA A 501 -7.97 8.94 -14.08
C ALA A 501 -8.57 7.65 -14.69
N PRO A 502 -7.94 7.07 -15.72
CA PRO A 502 -8.48 5.90 -16.41
C PRO A 502 -8.32 4.59 -15.64
N ASN A 503 -7.34 4.50 -14.75
CA ASN A 503 -6.93 3.26 -14.11
C ASN A 503 -7.32 3.22 -12.62
N THR A 504 -8.52 3.71 -12.27
CA THR A 504 -9.05 3.68 -10.89
C THR A 504 -10.32 2.83 -10.81
N LEU A 505 -10.59 2.33 -9.61
CA LEU A 505 -11.85 1.67 -9.28
C LEU A 505 -12.96 2.67 -8.93
N GLY A 506 -12.62 3.96 -8.81
CA GLY A 506 -13.52 5.03 -8.44
C GLY A 506 -13.18 5.65 -7.09
N GLY A 507 -13.97 6.64 -6.73
CA GLY A 507 -13.82 7.45 -5.52
C GLY A 507 -14.36 8.85 -5.76
N ASN A 508 -13.80 9.86 -5.09
CA ASN A 508 -14.36 11.20 -5.07
C ASN A 508 -13.30 12.29 -5.24
N GLY A 509 -13.71 13.41 -5.81
CA GLY A 509 -12.92 14.62 -5.83
C GLY A 509 -13.82 15.86 -5.80
N VAL A 510 -13.24 16.99 -5.44
CA VAL A 510 -13.91 18.29 -5.52
C VAL A 510 -13.00 19.24 -6.30
N ILE A 511 -13.57 19.85 -7.33
CA ILE A 511 -12.95 20.94 -8.08
C ILE A 511 -13.56 22.26 -7.61
N ALA A 512 -12.77 23.32 -7.59
CA ALA A 512 -13.19 24.63 -7.13
C ALA A 512 -12.86 25.74 -8.13
N ALA A 513 -13.77 26.73 -8.20
CA ALA A 513 -13.57 27.98 -8.91
C ALA A 513 -13.06 29.05 -7.94
N TYR A 514 -12.04 29.77 -8.35
CA TYR A 514 -11.38 30.82 -7.59
C TYR A 514 -11.60 32.17 -8.24
N ASN A 515 -11.75 33.19 -7.42
CA ASN A 515 -11.83 34.58 -7.85
C ASN A 515 -10.44 35.19 -8.08
N VAL A 516 -10.40 36.47 -8.38
CA VAL A 516 -9.17 37.25 -8.61
C VAL A 516 -8.29 37.38 -7.34
N ASN A 517 -8.88 37.20 -6.15
CA ASN A 517 -8.23 37.29 -4.84
C ASN A 517 -7.76 35.93 -4.30
N ASP A 518 -7.83 34.85 -5.10
CA ASP A 518 -7.50 33.47 -4.69
C ASP A 518 -8.49 32.85 -3.69
N GLU A 519 -9.72 33.34 -3.63
CA GLU A 519 -10.77 32.82 -2.79
C GLU A 519 -11.69 31.87 -3.57
N VAL A 520 -12.14 30.79 -2.91
CA VAL A 520 -13.08 29.83 -3.50
C VAL A 520 -14.47 30.46 -3.53
N ILE A 521 -15.03 30.67 -4.74
CA ILE A 521 -16.39 31.18 -4.90
C ILE A 521 -17.41 30.07 -5.22
N TRP A 522 -16.96 28.93 -5.74
CA TRP A 522 -17.82 27.77 -5.98
C TRP A 522 -17.01 26.48 -6.05
N SER A 523 -17.69 25.35 -5.90
CA SER A 523 -17.07 24.02 -6.02
C SER A 523 -18.10 23.00 -6.53
N TRP A 524 -17.59 21.93 -7.15
CA TRP A 524 -18.38 20.81 -7.66
C TRP A 524 -17.79 19.51 -7.16
N HIS A 525 -18.66 18.60 -6.73
CA HIS A 525 -18.30 17.25 -6.37
C HIS A 525 -18.19 16.38 -7.65
N ILE A 526 -17.12 15.65 -7.80
CA ILE A 526 -16.88 14.68 -8.87
C ILE A 526 -16.90 13.29 -8.23
N TRP A 527 -17.93 12.53 -8.51
CA TRP A 527 -18.03 11.13 -8.09
C TRP A 527 -17.55 10.23 -9.23
N VAL A 528 -16.35 9.68 -9.08
CA VAL A 528 -15.76 8.77 -10.06
C VAL A 528 -16.30 7.38 -9.80
N THR A 529 -17.15 6.90 -10.70
CA THR A 529 -17.84 5.63 -10.56
C THR A 529 -18.36 5.15 -11.92
N ASP A 530 -18.40 3.85 -12.11
CA ASP A 530 -19.09 3.21 -13.23
C ASP A 530 -20.58 2.95 -12.93
N TYR A 531 -21.04 3.29 -11.73
CA TYR A 531 -22.43 3.17 -11.33
C TYR A 531 -23.32 4.14 -12.11
N ASN A 532 -24.25 3.58 -12.86
CA ASN A 532 -25.25 4.34 -13.62
C ASN A 532 -26.66 3.90 -13.21
N PRO A 533 -27.31 4.57 -12.24
CA PRO A 533 -28.63 4.19 -11.77
C PRO A 533 -29.68 4.46 -12.83
N GLU A 534 -30.13 3.43 -13.55
CA GLU A 534 -31.18 3.57 -14.56
C GLU A 534 -32.53 3.91 -13.94
N PRO A 535 -33.29 4.86 -14.51
CA PRO A 535 -34.61 5.25 -14.00
C PRO A 535 -35.61 4.10 -13.91
N LYS A 536 -35.46 3.08 -14.77
CA LYS A 536 -36.33 1.91 -14.89
C LYS A 536 -35.68 0.60 -14.45
N GLY A 537 -34.51 0.66 -13.79
CA GLY A 537 -33.79 -0.53 -13.36
C GLY A 537 -34.67 -1.44 -12.49
N ASP A 538 -34.62 -2.74 -12.75
CA ASP A 538 -35.34 -3.74 -11.97
C ASP A 538 -34.54 -4.04 -10.68
N ALA A 539 -35.17 -3.80 -9.54
CA ALA A 539 -34.56 -4.07 -8.22
C ALA A 539 -34.34 -5.57 -7.96
N SER A 540 -35.01 -6.45 -8.71
CA SER A 540 -34.83 -7.91 -8.59
C SER A 540 -33.57 -8.43 -9.32
N VAL A 541 -32.98 -7.63 -10.22
CA VAL A 541 -31.79 -8.00 -10.97
C VAL A 541 -30.57 -7.33 -10.37
N TRP A 542 -29.61 -8.11 -9.94
CA TRP A 542 -28.34 -7.61 -9.46
C TRP A 542 -27.42 -7.24 -10.63
N GLU A 543 -27.38 -5.96 -10.96
CA GLU A 543 -26.36 -5.37 -11.79
C GLU A 543 -25.59 -4.34 -10.95
N PRO A 544 -24.33 -4.59 -10.52
CA PRO A 544 -23.60 -3.72 -9.60
C PRO A 544 -23.48 -2.27 -10.07
N THR A 545 -23.48 -2.06 -11.40
CA THR A 545 -23.31 -0.74 -12.00
C THR A 545 -24.61 0.02 -12.27
N LYS A 546 -25.77 -0.66 -12.27
CA LYS A 546 -27.04 -0.06 -12.72
C LYS A 546 -28.17 -0.09 -11.69
N ARG A 547 -27.95 -0.73 -10.58
CA ARG A 547 -29.02 -1.11 -9.69
C ARG A 547 -29.63 0.04 -8.90
N LYS A 548 -30.95 0.04 -8.83
CA LYS A 548 -31.77 0.82 -7.90
C LYS A 548 -32.61 -0.09 -7.04
N LEU A 549 -32.65 0.19 -5.76
CA LEU A 549 -33.58 -0.45 -4.84
C LEU A 549 -34.91 0.32 -4.84
N LYS A 550 -36.02 -0.42 -4.83
CA LYS A 550 -37.34 0.14 -4.59
C LYS A 550 -37.74 -0.13 -3.15
N TYR A 551 -38.00 0.91 -2.42
CA TYR A 551 -38.48 0.83 -1.04
C TYR A 551 -39.93 1.24 -0.94
N THR A 552 -40.72 0.48 -0.18
CA THR A 552 -42.06 0.89 0.25
C THR A 552 -41.90 1.73 1.50
N TYR A 553 -42.03 3.04 1.40
CA TYR A 553 -41.86 3.97 2.52
C TYR A 553 -43.15 4.24 3.30
N ASN A 554 -44.29 3.87 2.72
CA ASN A 554 -45.58 3.93 3.37
C ASN A 554 -46.40 2.67 3.07
N ALA A 555 -46.46 1.78 4.03
CA ALA A 555 -47.14 0.50 3.90
C ALA A 555 -48.65 0.63 3.62
N GLN A 556 -49.31 1.72 4.08
CA GLN A 556 -50.73 1.93 3.89
C GLN A 556 -51.05 2.43 2.46
N SER A 557 -50.21 3.23 1.87
CA SER A 557 -50.42 3.75 0.52
C SER A 557 -49.76 2.89 -0.57
N GLY A 558 -48.92 1.95 -0.19
CA GLY A 558 -48.15 1.14 -1.15
C GLY A 558 -47.15 1.94 -2.00
N ASN A 559 -46.85 3.18 -1.62
CA ASN A 559 -45.95 4.04 -2.37
C ASN A 559 -44.53 3.50 -2.35
N GLN A 560 -43.95 3.35 -3.52
CA GLN A 560 -42.56 2.90 -3.72
C GLN A 560 -41.74 4.01 -4.39
N LEU A 561 -40.61 4.34 -3.79
CA LEU A 561 -39.62 5.25 -4.38
C LEU A 561 -38.37 4.48 -4.81
N PRO A 562 -37.88 4.71 -6.04
CA PRO A 562 -36.59 4.18 -6.43
C PRO A 562 -35.48 4.95 -5.70
N MET A 563 -34.60 4.21 -5.04
CA MET A 563 -33.43 4.75 -4.36
C MET A 563 -32.16 4.11 -4.93
N MET A 564 -31.05 4.82 -4.87
CA MET A 564 -29.76 4.24 -5.19
C MET A 564 -29.45 3.10 -4.20
N ASP A 565 -28.76 2.06 -4.65
CA ASP A 565 -28.36 0.92 -3.82
C ASP A 565 -27.15 1.23 -2.93
N ARG A 566 -26.67 2.45 -2.97
CA ARG A 566 -25.47 2.91 -2.26
C ARG A 566 -25.56 4.36 -1.82
N THR A 567 -24.75 4.72 -0.84
CA THR A 567 -24.59 6.09 -0.36
C THR A 567 -23.89 6.94 -1.43
N LEU A 568 -24.24 8.22 -1.51
CA LEU A 568 -23.59 9.15 -2.44
C LEU A 568 -22.07 9.18 -2.19
N GLY A 569 -21.30 8.96 -3.23
CA GLY A 569 -19.85 8.88 -3.17
C GLY A 569 -19.28 7.47 -2.88
N ALA A 570 -20.13 6.46 -2.63
CA ALA A 570 -19.65 5.09 -2.40
C ALA A 570 -19.18 4.42 -3.70
N MET A 571 -18.11 3.67 -3.63
CA MET A 571 -17.56 2.92 -4.78
C MET A 571 -18.34 1.64 -5.07
N ALA A 572 -18.96 1.05 -4.05
CA ALA A 572 -19.73 -0.19 -4.17
C ALA A 572 -21.02 -0.13 -3.34
N GLY A 573 -21.97 -0.98 -3.70
CA GLY A 573 -23.14 -1.30 -2.88
C GLY A 573 -23.16 -2.79 -2.55
N TYR A 574 -23.95 -3.18 -1.55
CA TYR A 574 -24.23 -4.59 -1.26
C TYR A 574 -25.72 -4.76 -0.92
N ILE A 575 -26.23 -5.99 -1.09
CA ILE A 575 -27.67 -6.25 -0.90
C ILE A 575 -27.97 -6.92 0.42
N ASP A 576 -27.44 -8.12 0.60
CA ASP A 576 -27.92 -9.07 1.61
C ASP A 576 -26.85 -9.39 2.66
N THR A 577 -25.57 -9.16 2.36
CA THR A 577 -24.47 -9.55 3.22
C THR A 577 -23.46 -8.43 3.35
N ILE A 578 -23.16 -8.06 4.58
CA ILE A 578 -22.06 -7.10 4.85
C ILE A 578 -20.76 -7.71 4.35
N PRO A 579 -19.96 -6.97 3.56
CA PRO A 579 -18.68 -7.47 3.09
C PRO A 579 -17.77 -7.93 4.22
N ALA A 580 -17.05 -9.03 4.01
CA ALA A 580 -16.20 -9.62 5.04
C ALA A 580 -14.92 -8.83 5.27
N SER A 581 -14.28 -8.35 4.19
CA SER A 581 -13.04 -7.60 4.29
C SER A 581 -13.27 -6.13 4.63
N ASP A 582 -12.34 -5.51 5.36
CA ASP A 582 -12.42 -4.09 5.68
C ASP A 582 -12.29 -3.21 4.42
N LEU A 583 -11.55 -3.67 3.42
CA LEU A 583 -11.44 -3.03 2.12
C LEU A 583 -12.82 -2.96 1.43
N ASP A 584 -13.54 -4.07 1.35
CA ASP A 584 -14.85 -4.10 0.70
C ASP A 584 -15.90 -3.31 1.50
N LYS A 585 -15.82 -3.33 2.84
CA LYS A 585 -16.65 -2.46 3.69
C LYS A 585 -16.38 -0.98 3.40
N SER A 586 -15.12 -0.56 3.30
CA SER A 586 -14.75 0.82 3.04
C SER A 586 -15.27 1.33 1.68
N ARG A 587 -15.31 0.46 0.67
CA ARG A 587 -15.88 0.77 -0.65
C ARG A 587 -17.39 1.06 -0.61
N THR A 588 -18.10 0.58 0.41
CA THR A 588 -19.53 0.86 0.61
C THR A 588 -19.78 2.16 1.37
N ASN A 589 -18.76 2.74 1.97
CA ASN A 589 -18.86 4.03 2.65
C ASN A 589 -18.94 5.15 1.62
N GLY A 590 -19.98 6.00 1.75
CA GLY A 590 -20.09 7.22 0.98
C GLY A 590 -19.44 8.41 1.68
N LEU A 591 -19.67 9.57 1.13
CA LEU A 591 -19.24 10.83 1.72
C LEU A 591 -20.24 11.32 2.76
N GLN A 592 -19.76 12.07 3.74
CA GLN A 592 -20.60 12.72 4.75
C GLN A 592 -20.98 14.13 4.27
N TYR A 593 -22.24 14.47 4.47
CA TYR A 593 -22.80 15.78 4.16
C TYR A 593 -23.41 16.40 5.41
N GLN A 594 -23.26 17.69 5.55
CA GLN A 594 -23.96 18.45 6.57
C GLN A 594 -25.18 19.13 5.94
N TRP A 595 -26.32 19.13 6.66
CA TRP A 595 -27.52 19.84 6.21
C TRP A 595 -27.21 21.31 5.92
N GLY A 596 -27.62 21.80 4.76
CA GLY A 596 -27.38 23.17 4.30
C GLY A 596 -26.00 23.40 3.66
N ARG A 597 -25.13 22.40 3.64
CA ARG A 597 -23.83 22.47 2.96
C ARG A 597 -23.89 21.75 1.61
N LYS A 598 -23.44 22.40 0.53
CA LYS A 598 -23.44 21.81 -0.82
C LYS A 598 -22.31 20.82 -1.06
N ASP A 599 -21.19 20.98 -0.35
CA ASP A 599 -20.00 20.15 -0.56
C ASP A 599 -19.90 19.04 0.49
N PRO A 600 -19.46 17.85 0.09
CA PRO A 600 -19.18 16.78 1.04
C PRO A 600 -17.95 17.10 1.91
N PHE A 601 -17.93 16.52 3.10
CA PHE A 601 -16.69 16.37 3.84
C PHE A 601 -15.82 15.33 3.15
N THR A 602 -14.53 15.42 3.36
CA THR A 602 -13.60 14.43 2.88
C THR A 602 -13.91 13.06 3.45
N SER A 603 -13.49 12.04 2.72
CA SER A 603 -13.75 10.65 2.92
C SER A 603 -13.81 10.19 4.38
N SER A 604 -14.84 9.41 4.71
CA SER A 604 -15.02 8.78 6.01
C SER A 604 -14.05 7.62 6.30
N TYR A 605 -13.24 7.19 5.35
CA TYR A 605 -12.29 6.08 5.49
C TYR A 605 -10.82 6.47 5.36
N SER A 606 -10.52 7.75 5.15
CA SER A 606 -9.16 8.28 5.30
C SER A 606 -9.06 9.00 6.63
N ALA A 607 -8.23 8.51 7.53
CA ALA A 607 -7.96 9.17 8.81
C ALA A 607 -7.13 10.45 8.65
N GLU A 608 -6.60 10.70 7.45
CA GLU A 608 -5.72 11.82 7.18
C GLU A 608 -6.50 13.04 6.69
N PRO A 609 -6.26 14.20 7.28
CA PRO A 609 -6.86 15.42 6.79
C PRO A 609 -6.35 15.75 5.38
N ILE A 610 -7.19 16.40 4.62
CA ILE A 610 -7.02 16.83 3.21
C ILE A 610 -5.70 17.57 2.92
N THR A 611 -5.03 18.06 3.94
CA THR A 611 -3.73 18.72 3.80
C THR A 611 -2.69 17.88 3.05
N LYS A 612 -2.98 16.58 2.80
CA LYS A 612 -2.14 15.70 1.97
C LYS A 612 -2.48 15.68 0.48
N ILE A 613 -3.28 16.59 -0.04
CA ILE A 613 -3.36 16.80 -1.51
C ILE A 613 -1.95 16.97 -2.09
N ALA A 614 -1.03 17.52 -1.34
CA ALA A 614 0.37 17.62 -1.68
C ALA A 614 1.03 16.26 -1.99
N ASP A 615 0.63 15.21 -1.29
CA ASP A 615 1.21 13.87 -1.45
C ASP A 615 0.57 13.08 -2.62
N ILE A 616 -0.52 13.60 -3.18
CA ILE A 616 -1.28 12.99 -4.28
C ILE A 616 -0.90 13.59 -5.65
N ARG A 617 0.08 14.44 -5.69
CA ARG A 617 0.56 15.14 -6.90
C ARG A 617 1.19 14.21 -7.90
#